data_40395df97a8cde98e9479bd4c4ed6632
#
_entry.id   40395df97a8cde98e9479bd4c4ed6632
#
_cell.length_a   1.000
_cell.length_b   1.000
_cell.length_c   1.000
_cell.angle_alpha   90.00
_cell.angle_beta   90.00
_cell.angle_gamma   90.00
#
_symmetry.space_group_name_H-M   'P 1'
#
loop_
_entity.id
_entity.type
_entity.pdbx_description
1 polymer ?
#
loop_
_entity_poly.entity_id
_entity_poly.type
_entity_poly.pdbx_seq_one_letter_code
_entity_poly.pdbx_strand_id
1 'polypeptide(L)'
;MTRIPTRELARYLFNGQLSRQGCLASTRRPYTRLPARSAPWAPTLRLESRASYATAQATPAAAAQAPPVPLRKKLKEEKKQLKKDTRGQKSKGSNQTVDGWELTVGIEIHAQLNTARKLFSPAATSFNDDPNSHVALFDVAMPGSQPTFQKETLIPALRAALALNCDIQPVSRFDRKHYFWWDQPAGYQITQYYEPFAKNGQITLTARDGIAAEDGESVTIGIQQIQMEQDTAKTLAQPNDISWLDFNRVGMPLIEIITKPELHHPRTAAVFVRKIQVLLNAVDACVSGMETGGLRADVNVSVRRTGDPSIPLGTRTEIKNLSTIKAVEDAIIAERDRQIQALEAGEKIASETRGWTLGSKNTRRLRGKEGEVDYRYMPDPDLGPLIIGEDLVNHLRKSVKELPDAELDELVNDYGLTAKDAVSLMSLDNGGRLEYFYQVVGDLGSRLAESGSADSELQSYAPLVGNWILHELGRLTIDKADPEAGERTLEITPEGQCDAVPVTALSEILFHLRNKRITGKVAKELLVALYLGNLEGFDTVTEAIEAHDLWFHEMSDVEYRQLAEAAVENEDKVLKEFVTKKVYPQGKLMFLVGKMMRIGQTERIDPANAEKAMRDVIQAHTGASQDK
;
A
#
# COMPACT_ATOMS: atom_id res chain seq x y z
N MET A 1 -29.58 -12.64 30.88
CA MET A 1 -29.34 -12.13 29.50
C MET A 1 -27.95 -11.58 29.49
N THR A 2 -27.00 -12.34 28.97
CA THR A 2 -25.61 -11.92 28.82
C THR A 2 -25.54 -10.90 27.68
N ARG A 3 -25.13 -9.67 28.00
CA ARG A 3 -24.90 -8.65 26.98
C ARG A 3 -23.77 -9.10 26.07
N ILE A 4 -24.06 -9.23 24.79
CA ILE A 4 -23.04 -9.48 23.75
C ILE A 4 -22.13 -8.23 23.72
N PRO A 5 -20.81 -8.37 23.81
CA PRO A 5 -19.90 -7.23 23.71
C PRO A 5 -20.13 -6.46 22.41
N THR A 6 -20.04 -5.16 22.47
CA THR A 6 -20.31 -4.27 21.33
C THR A 6 -19.47 -4.61 20.09
N ARG A 7 -18.26 -5.13 20.29
CA ARG A 7 -17.35 -5.59 19.23
C ARG A 7 -17.85 -6.87 18.54
N GLU A 8 -18.48 -7.78 19.26
CA GLU A 8 -19.10 -8.99 18.69
C GLU A 8 -20.43 -8.68 18.01
N LEU A 9 -21.19 -7.72 18.53
CA LEU A 9 -22.41 -7.24 17.88
C LEU A 9 -22.08 -6.54 16.56
N ALA A 10 -21.01 -5.76 16.53
CA ALA A 10 -20.48 -5.16 15.31
C ALA A 10 -20.07 -6.23 14.29
N ARG A 11 -19.28 -7.24 14.69
CA ARG A 11 -18.92 -8.38 13.83
C ARG A 11 -20.13 -9.16 13.31
N TYR A 12 -21.13 -9.36 14.14
CA TYR A 12 -22.37 -10.00 13.71
C TYR A 12 -23.15 -9.14 12.69
N LEU A 13 -23.27 -7.85 12.94
CA LEU A 13 -23.91 -6.91 12.02
C LEU A 13 -23.14 -6.77 10.69
N PHE A 14 -21.79 -6.90 10.75
CA PHE A 14 -20.92 -6.74 9.56
C PHE A 14 -20.74 -8.00 8.73
N ASN A 15 -20.58 -9.17 9.35
CA ASN A 15 -20.22 -10.41 8.65
C ASN A 15 -21.33 -11.46 8.63
N GLY A 16 -22.49 -11.18 9.23
CA GLY A 16 -23.55 -12.16 9.38
C GLY A 16 -23.16 -13.41 10.17
N GLN A 17 -22.02 -13.40 10.87
CA GLN A 17 -21.49 -14.52 11.65
C GLN A 17 -21.24 -14.08 13.09
N LEU A 18 -21.91 -14.73 14.02
CA LEU A 18 -21.45 -14.77 15.42
C LEU A 18 -20.12 -15.53 15.45
N SER A 19 -19.08 -14.98 16.09
CA SER A 19 -17.82 -15.69 16.25
C SER A 19 -18.07 -17.02 16.91
N ARG A 20 -17.68 -18.12 16.24
CA ARG A 20 -17.88 -19.51 16.71
C ARG A 20 -16.91 -19.90 17.84
N GLN A 21 -16.44 -18.99 18.63
CA GLN A 21 -15.57 -19.31 19.79
C GLN A 21 -16.34 -19.75 21.04
N GLY A 22 -17.47 -20.42 20.89
CA GLY A 22 -18.24 -20.93 22.03
C GLY A 22 -18.83 -22.32 21.88
N CYS A 23 -18.74 -22.96 20.71
CA CYS A 23 -19.39 -24.25 20.46
C CYS A 23 -18.57 -25.15 19.53
N LEU A 24 -17.40 -25.56 19.95
CA LEU A 24 -16.68 -26.68 19.33
C LEU A 24 -16.12 -27.63 20.41
N ALA A 25 -17.04 -28.26 21.15
CA ALA A 25 -16.78 -29.56 21.72
C ALA A 25 -17.77 -30.52 21.05
N SER A 26 -17.22 -31.43 20.28
CA SER A 26 -17.77 -32.70 19.77
C SER A 26 -18.01 -32.76 18.24
N THR A 27 -17.38 -33.83 17.78
CA THR A 27 -17.55 -34.65 16.57
C THR A 27 -16.71 -34.28 15.34
N ARG A 28 -15.42 -34.64 15.42
CA ARG A 28 -14.66 -35.05 14.24
C ARG A 28 -15.13 -36.42 13.80
N ARG A 29 -15.76 -36.51 12.62
CA ARG A 29 -15.83 -37.79 11.87
C ARG A 29 -14.73 -37.75 10.80
N PRO A 30 -13.93 -38.83 10.66
CA PRO A 30 -12.90 -38.92 9.64
C PRO A 30 -13.54 -39.17 8.27
N TYR A 31 -13.23 -38.33 7.28
CA TYR A 31 -13.51 -38.64 5.90
C TYR A 31 -12.54 -39.69 5.38
N THR A 32 -13.07 -40.88 5.10
CA THR A 32 -12.38 -41.96 4.37
C THR A 32 -12.15 -41.54 2.93
N ARG A 33 -10.90 -41.56 2.52
CA ARG A 33 -10.50 -41.41 1.08
C ARG A 33 -11.05 -42.60 0.30
N LEU A 34 -11.81 -42.30 -0.75
CA LEU A 34 -12.11 -43.26 -1.82
C LEU A 34 -10.93 -43.29 -2.81
N PRO A 35 -10.57 -44.47 -3.34
CA PRO A 35 -9.41 -44.61 -4.23
C PRO A 35 -9.68 -44.05 -5.62
N ALA A 36 -8.67 -43.35 -6.16
CA ALA A 36 -8.67 -42.84 -7.52
C ALA A 36 -8.70 -44.00 -8.55
N ARG A 37 -9.71 -44.02 -9.41
CA ARG A 37 -9.73 -44.86 -10.60
C ARG A 37 -8.90 -44.18 -11.68
N SER A 38 -7.89 -44.89 -12.14
CA SER A 38 -7.10 -44.59 -13.33
C SER A 38 -7.96 -44.68 -14.60
N ALA A 39 -7.94 -43.66 -15.43
CA ALA A 39 -8.38 -43.73 -16.82
C ALA A 39 -7.21 -43.29 -17.73
N PRO A 40 -6.93 -44.06 -18.80
CA PRO A 40 -5.81 -43.79 -19.69
C PRO A 40 -6.24 -42.92 -20.89
N TRP A 41 -5.24 -42.38 -21.57
CA TRP A 41 -5.26 -41.76 -22.91
C TRP A 41 -5.25 -40.23 -22.95
N ALA A 42 -4.03 -39.74 -23.11
CA ALA A 42 -3.77 -38.53 -23.90
C ALA A 42 -2.52 -38.78 -24.76
N PRO A 43 -2.54 -38.49 -26.07
CA PRO A 43 -1.38 -38.68 -26.96
C PRO A 43 -0.37 -37.54 -26.76
N THR A 44 0.86 -37.92 -26.46
CA THR A 44 2.02 -37.02 -26.44
C THR A 44 2.36 -36.58 -27.86
N LEU A 45 2.19 -35.33 -28.20
CA LEU A 45 2.80 -34.70 -29.36
C LEU A 45 4.27 -34.39 -29.06
N ARG A 46 5.16 -35.17 -29.63
CA ARG A 46 6.60 -34.90 -29.73
C ARG A 46 6.81 -33.78 -30.76
N LEU A 47 7.29 -32.65 -30.32
CA LEU A 47 7.91 -31.64 -31.19
C LEU A 47 9.38 -32.03 -31.39
N GLU A 48 9.70 -32.56 -32.56
CA GLU A 48 11.08 -32.72 -33.02
C GLU A 48 11.62 -31.38 -33.52
N SER A 49 12.59 -30.82 -32.78
CA SER A 49 13.39 -29.70 -33.25
C SER A 49 14.50 -30.23 -34.19
N ARG A 50 14.34 -30.07 -35.51
CA ARG A 50 15.43 -30.23 -36.47
C ARG A 50 16.36 -29.02 -36.38
N ALA A 51 17.54 -29.22 -35.82
CA ALA A 51 18.66 -28.31 -35.98
C ALA A 51 19.35 -28.65 -37.33
N SER A 52 19.27 -27.76 -38.29
CA SER A 52 20.05 -27.81 -39.53
C SER A 52 21.42 -27.16 -39.28
N TYR A 53 22.46 -27.96 -39.34
CA TYR A 53 23.85 -27.50 -39.42
C TYR A 53 24.12 -26.96 -40.82
N ALA A 54 24.35 -25.66 -40.96
CA ALA A 54 24.95 -25.06 -42.14
C ALA A 54 26.47 -24.99 -41.94
N THR A 55 27.19 -25.71 -42.79
CA THR A 55 28.65 -25.61 -42.92
C THR A 55 29.04 -24.25 -43.47
N ALA A 56 29.76 -23.46 -42.67
CA ALA A 56 30.35 -22.20 -43.13
C ALA A 56 31.77 -22.45 -43.64
N GLN A 57 31.99 -22.07 -44.90
CA GLN A 57 33.31 -22.01 -45.54
C GLN A 57 34.16 -20.90 -44.92
N ALA A 58 35.44 -21.21 -44.76
CA ALA A 58 36.46 -20.29 -44.26
C ALA A 58 36.80 -19.22 -45.29
N THR A 59 36.84 -17.97 -44.91
CA THR A 59 37.51 -16.85 -45.61
C THR A 59 38.40 -16.06 -44.64
N PRO A 60 39.45 -15.38 -45.16
CA PRO A 60 40.70 -15.18 -44.42
C PRO A 60 40.74 -13.91 -43.55
N ALA A 61 41.73 -13.92 -42.68
CA ALA A 61 42.17 -12.94 -41.69
C ALA A 61 41.81 -11.45 -41.93
N ALA A 62 41.12 -10.85 -40.98
CA ALA A 62 41.03 -9.43 -40.80
C ALA A 62 41.37 -9.04 -39.33
N ALA A 63 42.13 -7.98 -39.23
CA ALA A 63 42.67 -7.26 -38.13
C ALA A 63 42.11 -7.51 -36.69
N ALA A 64 43.04 -7.55 -35.74
CA ALA A 64 42.81 -7.64 -34.28
C ALA A 64 41.78 -6.63 -33.79
N GLN A 65 40.59 -7.07 -33.50
CA GLN A 65 39.59 -6.31 -32.75
C GLN A 65 39.83 -6.49 -31.25
N ALA A 66 39.75 -5.37 -30.51
CA ALA A 66 39.83 -5.36 -29.08
C ALA A 66 38.81 -6.33 -28.42
N PRO A 67 39.14 -6.96 -27.30
CA PRO A 67 38.28 -7.96 -26.69
C PRO A 67 36.88 -7.38 -26.37
N PRO A 68 35.80 -8.15 -26.64
CA PRO A 68 34.44 -7.65 -26.45
C PRO A 68 34.20 -7.28 -24.98
N VAL A 69 33.72 -6.05 -24.76
CA VAL A 69 33.37 -5.56 -23.44
C VAL A 69 32.33 -6.52 -22.81
N PRO A 70 32.54 -7.03 -21.59
CA PRO A 70 31.61 -7.95 -20.95
C PRO A 70 30.19 -7.38 -20.91
N LEU A 71 29.19 -8.19 -21.26
CA LEU A 71 27.77 -7.81 -21.38
C LEU A 71 27.27 -7.03 -20.13
N ARG A 72 27.76 -7.43 -18.95
CA ARG A 72 27.46 -6.77 -17.67
C ARG A 72 27.97 -5.32 -17.61
N LYS A 73 29.08 -5.01 -18.25
CA LYS A 73 29.64 -3.66 -18.33
C LYS A 73 28.85 -2.80 -19.32
N LYS A 74 28.44 -3.38 -20.44
CA LYS A 74 27.61 -2.75 -21.47
C LYS A 74 26.23 -2.37 -20.90
N LEU A 75 25.55 -3.30 -20.22
CA LEU A 75 24.27 -3.07 -19.54
C LEU A 75 24.38 -2.02 -18.40
N LYS A 76 25.54 -1.96 -17.71
CA LYS A 76 25.77 -0.96 -16.67
C LYS A 76 26.02 0.44 -17.25
N GLU A 77 26.65 0.53 -18.40
CA GLU A 77 26.85 1.78 -19.13
C GLU A 77 25.56 2.27 -19.79
N GLU A 78 24.77 1.38 -20.41
CA GLU A 78 23.44 1.69 -20.93
C GLU A 78 22.49 2.17 -19.84
N LYS A 79 22.50 1.50 -18.68
CA LYS A 79 21.71 1.94 -17.49
C LYS A 79 22.17 3.28 -16.91
N LYS A 80 23.47 3.59 -17.07
CA LYS A 80 24.05 4.88 -16.62
C LYS A 80 23.75 5.99 -17.65
N GLN A 81 23.71 5.67 -18.92
CA GLN A 81 23.28 6.59 -19.99
C GLN A 81 21.78 6.88 -19.88
N LEU A 82 20.94 5.85 -19.74
CA LEU A 82 19.50 6.02 -19.49
C LEU A 82 19.21 6.88 -18.24
N LYS A 83 20.01 6.71 -17.17
CA LYS A 83 19.91 7.55 -15.96
C LYS A 83 20.43 8.98 -16.19
N LYS A 84 21.36 9.22 -17.12
CA LYS A 84 21.81 10.57 -17.49
C LYS A 84 20.75 11.28 -18.34
N ASP A 85 20.15 10.58 -19.28
CA ASP A 85 19.09 11.12 -20.15
C ASP A 85 17.81 11.43 -19.34
N THR A 86 17.48 10.58 -18.35
CA THR A 86 16.39 10.84 -17.39
C THR A 86 16.73 11.93 -16.36
N ARG A 87 18.02 12.14 -16.03
CA ARG A 87 18.43 13.24 -15.13
C ARG A 87 18.40 14.62 -15.82
N GLY A 88 18.61 14.67 -17.12
CA GLY A 88 18.45 15.89 -17.93
C GLY A 88 16.99 16.34 -18.06
N GLN A 89 16.03 15.45 -17.86
CA GLN A 89 14.60 15.78 -17.87
C GLN A 89 14.02 16.10 -16.47
N LYS A 90 14.80 15.92 -15.38
CA LYS A 90 14.33 16.14 -14.00
C LYS A 90 14.52 17.55 -13.46
N SER A 91 14.87 18.54 -14.28
CA SER A 91 14.95 19.96 -13.87
C SER A 91 14.03 20.89 -14.67
N LYS A 92 12.94 20.39 -15.24
CA LYS A 92 11.79 21.24 -15.62
C LYS A 92 10.83 21.24 -14.43
N GLY A 93 10.38 22.43 -14.02
CA GLY A 93 9.48 22.67 -12.88
C GLY A 93 8.32 21.67 -12.80
N SER A 94 7.71 21.56 -11.65
CA SER A 94 6.64 20.59 -11.41
C SER A 94 5.61 20.71 -12.53
N ASN A 95 5.24 19.61 -13.20
CA ASN A 95 4.24 19.63 -14.28
C ASN A 95 2.81 19.69 -13.68
N GLN A 96 2.66 20.49 -12.62
CA GLN A 96 1.38 20.64 -11.92
C GLN A 96 0.59 21.81 -12.46
N THR A 97 1.25 22.89 -12.86
CA THR A 97 0.65 24.10 -13.42
C THR A 97 1.12 24.35 -14.84
N VAL A 98 0.33 25.09 -15.60
CA VAL A 98 0.69 25.65 -16.92
C VAL A 98 0.40 27.13 -16.89
N ASP A 99 1.40 27.94 -17.22
CA ASP A 99 1.28 29.42 -17.19
C ASP A 99 0.10 29.94 -18.03
N GLY A 100 -0.70 30.78 -17.43
CA GLY A 100 -1.88 31.37 -18.08
C GLY A 100 -3.12 30.44 -18.09
N TRP A 101 -3.06 29.25 -17.52
CA TRP A 101 -4.17 28.30 -17.46
C TRP A 101 -4.45 27.80 -16.05
N GLU A 102 -5.71 27.69 -15.73
CA GLU A 102 -6.21 27.08 -14.50
C GLU A 102 -6.86 25.74 -14.82
N LEU A 103 -6.44 24.69 -14.13
CA LEU A 103 -7.02 23.35 -14.18
C LEU A 103 -8.13 23.24 -13.12
N THR A 104 -9.24 22.61 -13.47
CA THR A 104 -10.28 22.21 -12.52
C THR A 104 -10.62 20.74 -12.72
N VAL A 105 -10.60 19.98 -11.62
CA VAL A 105 -10.85 18.55 -11.60
C VAL A 105 -11.94 18.21 -10.58
N GLY A 106 -12.91 17.41 -11.01
CA GLY A 106 -13.84 16.68 -10.15
C GLY A 106 -13.59 15.20 -10.28
N ILE A 107 -13.80 14.46 -9.22
CA ILE A 107 -13.55 12.99 -9.19
C ILE A 107 -14.82 12.27 -8.75
N GLU A 108 -15.13 11.18 -9.44
CA GLU A 108 -16.13 10.19 -9.08
C GLU A 108 -15.41 8.89 -8.75
N ILE A 109 -15.63 8.36 -7.54
CA ILE A 109 -14.99 7.12 -7.09
C ILE A 109 -16.06 6.06 -6.89
N HIS A 110 -15.92 4.95 -7.62
CA HIS A 110 -16.72 3.75 -7.42
C HIS A 110 -15.93 2.77 -6.57
N ALA A 111 -16.41 2.48 -5.37
CA ALA A 111 -15.76 1.57 -4.44
C ALA A 111 -16.68 0.41 -4.08
N GLN A 112 -16.18 -0.82 -4.23
CA GLN A 112 -16.91 -2.03 -3.89
C GLN A 112 -16.92 -2.22 -2.37
N LEU A 113 -18.14 -2.34 -1.81
CA LEU A 113 -18.33 -2.53 -0.38
C LEU A 113 -17.91 -3.94 0.06
N ASN A 114 -17.34 -4.01 1.26
CA ASN A 114 -17.00 -5.27 1.90
C ASN A 114 -18.22 -5.93 2.51
N THR A 115 -18.89 -6.79 1.74
CA THR A 115 -20.12 -7.49 2.13
C THR A 115 -20.11 -8.93 1.62
N ALA A 116 -20.84 -9.80 2.33
CA ALA A 116 -20.97 -11.21 1.94
C ALA A 116 -21.96 -11.43 0.80
N ARG A 117 -22.86 -10.47 0.54
CA ARG A 117 -23.93 -10.58 -0.45
C ARG A 117 -23.98 -9.36 -1.35
N LYS A 118 -24.57 -9.56 -2.53
CA LYS A 118 -24.87 -8.50 -3.49
C LYS A 118 -25.89 -7.50 -2.95
N LEU A 119 -26.01 -6.34 -3.61
CA LEU A 119 -26.83 -5.24 -3.10
C LEU A 119 -28.34 -5.55 -3.08
N PHE A 120 -28.86 -6.20 -4.13
CA PHE A 120 -30.28 -6.45 -4.31
C PHE A 120 -30.63 -7.92 -4.53
N SER A 121 -29.71 -8.84 -4.30
CA SER A 121 -29.94 -10.27 -4.39
C SER A 121 -29.20 -11.03 -3.28
N PRO A 122 -29.64 -12.25 -2.94
CA PRO A 122 -28.99 -13.08 -1.93
C PRO A 122 -27.70 -13.77 -2.44
N ALA A 123 -27.32 -13.60 -3.71
CA ALA A 123 -26.11 -14.17 -4.25
C ALA A 123 -24.88 -13.63 -3.49
N ALA A 124 -23.89 -14.50 -3.30
CA ALA A 124 -22.66 -14.11 -2.64
C ALA A 124 -21.85 -13.13 -3.49
N THR A 125 -21.13 -12.23 -2.84
CA THR A 125 -20.05 -11.49 -3.49
C THR A 125 -18.90 -12.45 -3.78
N SER A 126 -18.14 -12.21 -4.84
CA SER A 126 -17.05 -13.07 -5.27
C SER A 126 -15.84 -12.26 -5.72
N PHE A 127 -14.67 -12.85 -5.58
CA PHE A 127 -13.44 -12.28 -6.09
C PHE A 127 -12.63 -13.36 -6.82
N ASN A 128 -12.51 -13.20 -8.15
CA ASN A 128 -11.79 -14.15 -9.03
C ASN A 128 -12.29 -15.61 -9.01
N ASP A 129 -13.56 -15.84 -8.66
CA ASP A 129 -14.18 -17.14 -8.77
C ASP A 129 -14.54 -17.47 -10.23
N ASP A 130 -14.91 -18.71 -10.48
CA ASP A 130 -15.34 -19.16 -11.80
C ASP A 130 -16.48 -18.28 -12.33
N PRO A 131 -16.43 -17.81 -13.59
CA PRO A 131 -17.46 -16.94 -14.16
C PRO A 131 -18.86 -17.53 -14.03
N ASN A 132 -19.82 -16.66 -13.66
CA ASN A 132 -21.24 -17.00 -13.52
C ASN A 132 -21.57 -18.06 -12.44
N SER A 133 -20.72 -18.22 -11.43
CA SER A 133 -20.93 -19.13 -10.30
C SER A 133 -21.75 -18.51 -9.15
N HIS A 134 -21.81 -17.17 -9.07
CA HIS A 134 -22.49 -16.40 -8.02
C HIS A 134 -23.58 -15.49 -8.62
N VAL A 135 -24.68 -16.11 -9.08
CA VAL A 135 -25.72 -15.41 -9.84
C VAL A 135 -27.10 -15.79 -9.33
N ALA A 136 -27.90 -14.80 -8.92
CA ALA A 136 -29.30 -14.97 -8.59
C ALA A 136 -30.19 -14.69 -9.81
N LEU A 137 -31.47 -15.11 -9.75
CA LEU A 137 -32.43 -14.87 -10.83
C LEU A 137 -32.62 -13.38 -11.15
N PHE A 138 -32.56 -12.53 -10.12
CA PHE A 138 -32.61 -11.08 -10.28
C PHE A 138 -31.39 -10.54 -11.04
N ASP A 139 -30.19 -11.08 -10.78
CA ASP A 139 -28.96 -10.62 -11.41
C ASP A 139 -28.95 -10.81 -12.94
N VAL A 140 -29.67 -11.80 -13.44
CA VAL A 140 -29.85 -12.08 -14.88
C VAL A 140 -31.19 -11.57 -15.43
N ALA A 141 -31.89 -10.75 -14.68
CA ALA A 141 -33.17 -10.18 -15.05
C ALA A 141 -34.21 -11.24 -15.45
N MET A 142 -34.29 -12.36 -14.74
CA MET A 142 -35.29 -13.38 -14.97
C MET A 142 -36.70 -12.77 -14.78
N PRO A 143 -37.61 -12.92 -15.74
CA PRO A 143 -38.95 -12.37 -15.63
C PRO A 143 -39.65 -12.79 -14.32
N GLY A 144 -40.22 -11.81 -13.60
CA GLY A 144 -40.88 -12.03 -12.31
C GLY A 144 -39.95 -11.98 -11.10
N SER A 145 -38.64 -11.87 -11.27
CA SER A 145 -37.72 -11.61 -10.15
C SER A 145 -37.73 -10.12 -9.76
N GLN A 146 -37.62 -9.84 -8.47
CA GLN A 146 -37.62 -8.49 -7.90
C GLN A 146 -36.38 -8.23 -7.07
N PRO A 147 -35.92 -6.95 -6.97
CA PRO A 147 -34.80 -6.58 -6.12
C PRO A 147 -35.15 -6.73 -4.63
N THR A 148 -34.25 -7.25 -3.86
CA THR A 148 -34.38 -7.33 -2.40
C THR A 148 -33.15 -6.70 -1.77
N PHE A 149 -33.29 -5.52 -1.18
CA PHE A 149 -32.19 -4.80 -0.55
C PHE A 149 -31.58 -5.62 0.59
N GLN A 150 -30.28 -5.87 0.50
CA GLN A 150 -29.52 -6.60 1.52
C GLN A 150 -29.02 -5.60 2.58
N LYS A 151 -29.67 -5.58 3.74
CA LYS A 151 -29.48 -4.56 4.79
C LYS A 151 -28.05 -4.48 5.33
N GLU A 152 -27.31 -5.58 5.29
CA GLU A 152 -25.92 -5.64 5.70
C GLU A 152 -25.01 -4.72 4.87
N THR A 153 -25.40 -4.41 3.63
CA THR A 153 -24.61 -3.53 2.75
C THR A 153 -24.64 -2.06 3.19
N LEU A 154 -25.64 -1.68 3.99
CA LEU A 154 -25.76 -0.32 4.51
C LEU A 154 -24.63 0.01 5.51
N ILE A 155 -24.17 -0.97 6.27
CA ILE A 155 -23.21 -0.72 7.35
C ILE A 155 -21.85 -0.22 6.82
N PRO A 156 -21.18 -0.92 5.88
CA PRO A 156 -19.94 -0.39 5.31
C PRO A 156 -20.15 0.92 4.54
N ALA A 157 -21.30 1.12 3.90
CA ALA A 157 -21.63 2.39 3.25
C ALA A 157 -21.70 3.55 4.26
N LEU A 158 -22.37 3.35 5.40
CA LEU A 158 -22.41 4.36 6.48
C LEU A 158 -21.04 4.63 7.10
N ARG A 159 -20.22 3.60 7.29
CA ARG A 159 -18.83 3.78 7.77
C ARG A 159 -18.01 4.64 6.82
N ALA A 160 -18.09 4.36 5.51
CA ALA A 160 -17.44 5.17 4.49
C ALA A 160 -17.87 6.64 4.58
N ALA A 161 -19.18 6.89 4.62
CA ALA A 161 -19.73 8.24 4.68
C ALA A 161 -19.34 8.99 5.96
N LEU A 162 -19.33 8.31 7.11
CA LEU A 162 -18.89 8.89 8.39
C LEU A 162 -17.40 9.21 8.40
N ALA A 163 -16.56 8.33 7.82
CA ALA A 163 -15.12 8.58 7.68
C ALA A 163 -14.80 9.77 6.77
N LEU A 164 -15.71 10.08 5.85
CA LEU A 164 -15.62 11.20 4.93
C LEU A 164 -16.40 12.45 5.42
N ASN A 165 -16.78 12.46 6.70
CA ASN A 165 -17.48 13.57 7.36
C ASN A 165 -18.78 13.99 6.65
N CYS A 166 -19.52 13.03 6.07
CA CYS A 166 -20.79 13.31 5.40
C CYS A 166 -21.97 13.40 6.37
N ASP A 167 -22.96 14.20 5.99
CA ASP A 167 -24.27 14.25 6.61
C ASP A 167 -25.09 13.05 6.16
N ILE A 168 -25.39 12.12 7.07
CA ILE A 168 -26.24 10.98 6.79
C ILE A 168 -27.69 11.44 6.71
N GLN A 169 -28.36 11.07 5.62
CA GLN A 169 -29.76 11.41 5.40
C GLN A 169 -30.66 10.40 6.11
N PRO A 170 -31.63 10.82 6.93
CA PRO A 170 -32.50 9.91 7.68
C PRO A 170 -33.43 9.09 6.78
N VAL A 171 -33.71 9.60 5.58
CA VAL A 171 -34.51 8.93 4.54
C VAL A 171 -33.74 9.00 3.23
N SER A 172 -33.61 7.87 2.57
CA SER A 172 -32.99 7.75 1.25
C SER A 172 -33.86 6.89 0.35
N ARG A 173 -33.75 7.05 -0.97
CA ARG A 173 -34.54 6.29 -1.96
C ARG A 173 -33.66 5.81 -3.09
N PHE A 174 -34.07 4.70 -3.68
CA PHE A 174 -33.43 4.15 -4.86
C PHE A 174 -34.16 4.61 -6.13
N ASP A 175 -33.35 4.85 -7.17
CA ASP A 175 -33.81 5.25 -8.50
C ASP A 175 -33.30 4.26 -9.55
N ARG A 176 -34.05 4.13 -10.64
CA ARG A 176 -33.62 3.42 -11.85
C ARG A 176 -32.92 4.38 -12.80
N LYS A 177 -31.64 4.08 -13.09
CA LYS A 177 -30.85 4.71 -14.15
C LYS A 177 -30.93 3.83 -15.39
N HIS A 178 -31.71 4.22 -16.40
CA HIS A 178 -31.90 3.40 -17.59
C HIS A 178 -30.61 3.32 -18.41
N TYR A 179 -30.19 2.09 -18.67
CA TYR A 179 -28.91 1.79 -19.29
C TYR A 179 -29.03 0.51 -20.13
N PHE A 180 -29.17 0.66 -21.44
CA PHE A 180 -29.41 -0.43 -22.38
C PHE A 180 -28.09 -0.92 -22.98
N TRP A 181 -27.41 -1.78 -22.25
CA TRP A 181 -26.17 -2.41 -22.67
C TRP A 181 -26.11 -3.86 -22.22
N TRP A 182 -25.33 -4.69 -22.90
CA TRP A 182 -25.30 -6.14 -22.63
C TRP A 182 -24.82 -6.52 -21.23
N ASP A 183 -24.06 -5.66 -20.56
CA ASP A 183 -23.58 -5.88 -19.20
C ASP A 183 -24.59 -5.52 -18.11
N GLN A 184 -25.78 -5.04 -18.49
CA GLN A 184 -26.89 -4.71 -17.60
C GLN A 184 -28.19 -5.38 -18.08
N PRO A 185 -28.43 -6.66 -17.71
CA PRO A 185 -29.54 -7.44 -18.26
C PRO A 185 -30.92 -6.83 -18.01
N ALA A 186 -31.12 -6.17 -16.87
CA ALA A 186 -32.39 -5.52 -16.53
C ALA A 186 -32.70 -4.28 -17.39
N GLY A 187 -31.74 -3.75 -18.14
CA GLY A 187 -31.87 -2.51 -18.88
C GLY A 187 -31.89 -1.25 -18.01
N TYR A 188 -31.67 -1.40 -16.72
CA TYR A 188 -31.49 -0.30 -15.77
C TYR A 188 -30.50 -0.71 -14.66
N GLN A 189 -29.87 0.27 -14.07
CA GLN A 189 -29.04 0.14 -12.89
C GLN A 189 -29.75 0.81 -11.73
N ILE A 190 -29.81 0.15 -10.57
CA ILE A 190 -30.37 0.76 -9.36
C ILE A 190 -29.28 1.59 -8.69
N THR A 191 -29.60 2.84 -8.41
CA THR A 191 -28.72 3.85 -7.80
C THR A 191 -29.54 4.75 -6.86
N GLN A 192 -28.96 5.85 -6.35
CA GLN A 192 -29.63 6.83 -5.49
C GLN A 192 -29.37 8.25 -6.01
N TYR A 193 -29.98 8.61 -7.11
CA TYR A 193 -29.71 9.87 -7.80
C TYR A 193 -30.32 11.08 -7.09
N TYR A 194 -31.62 11.03 -6.75
CA TYR A 194 -32.32 12.17 -6.17
C TYR A 194 -32.16 12.27 -4.65
N GLU A 195 -32.21 11.15 -3.95
CA GLU A 195 -32.17 11.08 -2.50
C GLU A 195 -31.05 10.12 -2.03
N PRO A 196 -29.75 10.49 -2.23
CA PRO A 196 -28.63 9.67 -1.77
C PRO A 196 -28.60 9.57 -0.24
N PHE A 197 -27.97 8.53 0.29
CA PHE A 197 -27.93 8.29 1.74
C PHE A 197 -26.99 9.23 2.50
N ALA A 198 -26.05 9.90 1.81
CA ALA A 198 -25.11 10.82 2.44
C ALA A 198 -24.78 12.02 1.52
N LYS A 199 -24.57 13.20 2.13
CA LYS A 199 -24.31 14.47 1.45
C LYS A 199 -23.29 15.31 2.22
N ASN A 200 -22.77 16.37 1.59
CA ASN A 200 -21.99 17.44 2.21
C ASN A 200 -20.77 16.98 3.00
N GLY A 201 -20.06 15.96 2.52
CA GLY A 201 -18.83 15.52 3.12
C GLY A 201 -17.66 16.43 2.81
N GLN A 202 -16.56 16.21 3.50
CA GLN A 202 -15.29 16.88 3.22
C GLN A 202 -14.11 16.08 3.69
N ILE A 203 -12.98 16.28 3.01
CA ILE A 203 -11.69 15.71 3.39
C ILE A 203 -10.60 16.77 3.26
N THR A 204 -9.71 16.84 4.24
CA THR A 204 -8.54 17.72 4.20
C THR A 204 -7.31 16.90 3.89
N LEU A 205 -6.59 17.31 2.86
CA LEU A 205 -5.27 16.79 2.50
C LEU A 205 -4.21 17.76 2.98
N THR A 206 -3.08 17.24 3.42
CA THR A 206 -1.96 18.03 3.93
C THR A 206 -0.68 17.77 3.14
N ALA A 207 0.33 18.59 3.33
CA ALA A 207 1.65 18.39 2.73
C ALA A 207 2.24 17.00 3.08
N ARG A 208 1.90 16.43 4.24
CA ARG A 208 2.28 15.05 4.64
C ARG A 208 1.67 13.98 3.74
N ASP A 209 0.48 14.21 3.20
CA ASP A 209 -0.15 13.30 2.24
C ASP A 209 0.57 13.30 0.89
N GLY A 210 1.39 14.32 0.63
CA GLY A 210 2.19 14.49 -0.59
C GLY A 210 1.47 15.22 -1.70
N ILE A 211 0.57 16.16 -1.36
CA ILE A 211 -0.08 17.10 -2.31
C ILE A 211 0.93 17.87 -3.15
N ALA A 212 0.49 18.54 -4.18
CA ALA A 212 1.32 19.44 -4.96
C ALA A 212 1.80 20.61 -4.09
N ALA A 213 3.04 21.06 -4.28
CA ALA A 213 3.59 22.17 -3.50
C ALA A 213 2.83 23.49 -3.71
N GLU A 214 2.18 23.61 -4.86
CA GLU A 214 1.36 24.74 -5.28
C GLU A 214 0.05 24.87 -4.47
N ASP A 215 -0.41 23.80 -3.81
CA ASP A 215 -1.57 23.80 -2.91
C ASP A 215 -1.22 24.27 -1.48
N GLY A 216 0.06 24.52 -1.19
CA GLY A 216 0.52 24.95 0.14
C GLY A 216 0.52 23.84 1.18
N GLU A 217 0.18 24.18 2.42
CA GLU A 217 0.25 23.24 3.55
C GLU A 217 -0.94 22.28 3.62
N SER A 218 -2.12 22.73 3.19
CA SER A 218 -3.34 21.91 3.20
C SER A 218 -4.36 22.39 2.18
N VAL A 219 -5.20 21.46 1.70
CA VAL A 219 -6.34 21.73 0.84
C VAL A 219 -7.53 20.88 1.29
N THR A 220 -8.71 21.48 1.40
CA THR A 220 -9.95 20.78 1.73
C THR A 220 -10.79 20.60 0.48
N ILE A 221 -11.23 19.37 0.22
CA ILE A 221 -12.05 18.97 -0.91
C ILE A 221 -13.43 18.56 -0.39
N GLY A 222 -14.47 19.20 -0.92
CA GLY A 222 -15.85 18.86 -0.59
C GLY A 222 -16.31 17.61 -1.34
N ILE A 223 -17.08 16.80 -0.66
CA ILE A 223 -17.82 15.67 -1.22
C ILE A 223 -19.27 16.10 -1.35
N GLN A 224 -19.78 16.10 -2.59
CA GLN A 224 -21.13 16.52 -2.87
C GLN A 224 -22.12 15.53 -2.30
N GLN A 225 -21.93 14.24 -2.61
CA GLN A 225 -22.77 13.14 -2.14
C GLN A 225 -22.06 11.80 -2.24
N ILE A 226 -22.60 10.84 -1.50
CA ILE A 226 -22.28 9.42 -1.62
C ILE A 226 -23.58 8.66 -1.80
N GLN A 227 -23.63 7.79 -2.80
CA GLN A 227 -24.79 6.98 -3.15
C GLN A 227 -24.44 5.52 -3.25
N MET A 228 -25.41 4.64 -2.97
CA MET A 228 -25.28 3.21 -3.19
C MET A 228 -25.71 2.89 -4.62
N GLU A 229 -24.98 2.01 -5.28
CA GLU A 229 -25.25 1.60 -6.65
C GLU A 229 -24.87 0.14 -6.87
N GLN A 230 -25.59 -0.57 -7.75
CA GLN A 230 -25.22 -1.92 -8.17
C GLN A 230 -24.19 -1.86 -9.31
N ASP A 231 -23.17 -2.73 -9.28
CA ASP A 231 -22.21 -2.86 -10.39
C ASP A 231 -22.83 -3.59 -11.59
N THR A 232 -22.26 -3.40 -12.78
CA THR A 232 -22.63 -4.09 -14.02
C THR A 232 -21.80 -5.37 -14.20
N ALA A 233 -22.17 -6.24 -15.17
CA ALA A 233 -21.41 -7.46 -15.48
C ALA A 233 -20.00 -7.14 -16.00
N LYS A 234 -19.08 -8.08 -15.83
CA LYS A 234 -17.73 -8.00 -16.38
C LYS A 234 -17.73 -8.54 -17.82
N THR A 235 -17.27 -7.71 -18.76
CA THR A 235 -17.11 -8.11 -20.15
C THR A 235 -15.69 -8.63 -20.37
N LEU A 236 -15.56 -9.85 -20.85
CA LEU A 236 -14.30 -10.52 -21.19
C LEU A 236 -14.16 -10.61 -22.70
N ALA A 237 -13.30 -9.77 -23.28
CA ALA A 237 -13.03 -9.79 -24.72
C ALA A 237 -12.35 -11.12 -25.12
N GLN A 238 -12.86 -11.73 -26.17
CA GLN A 238 -12.37 -12.95 -26.78
C GLN A 238 -11.90 -12.67 -28.22
N PRO A 239 -11.12 -13.55 -28.85
CA PRO A 239 -10.82 -13.45 -30.27
C PRO A 239 -12.08 -13.42 -31.14
N ASN A 240 -11.97 -12.84 -32.35
CA ASN A 240 -13.07 -12.74 -33.32
C ASN A 240 -14.26 -11.89 -32.89
N ASP A 241 -14.01 -10.79 -32.17
CA ASP A 241 -15.02 -9.83 -31.70
C ASP A 241 -16.13 -10.47 -30.83
N ILE A 242 -15.82 -11.59 -30.18
CA ILE A 242 -16.71 -12.23 -29.22
C ILE A 242 -16.45 -11.63 -27.83
N SER A 243 -17.51 -11.39 -27.08
CA SER A 243 -17.43 -10.99 -25.68
C SER A 243 -18.18 -11.97 -24.81
N TRP A 244 -17.52 -12.47 -23.77
CA TRP A 244 -18.17 -13.23 -22.71
C TRP A 244 -18.59 -12.30 -21.59
N LEU A 245 -19.72 -12.59 -20.98
CA LEU A 245 -20.23 -11.86 -19.84
C LEU A 245 -20.10 -12.71 -18.58
N ASP A 246 -19.52 -12.11 -17.56
CA ASP A 246 -19.45 -12.68 -16.22
C ASP A 246 -20.39 -11.89 -15.30
N PHE A 247 -21.51 -12.51 -14.95
CA PHE A 247 -22.54 -11.95 -14.08
C PHE A 247 -22.22 -12.07 -12.59
N ASN A 248 -21.09 -12.63 -12.20
CA ASN A 248 -20.65 -12.59 -10.81
C ASN A 248 -20.54 -11.15 -10.31
N ARG A 249 -20.11 -10.21 -11.18
CA ARG A 249 -19.98 -8.80 -10.82
C ARG A 249 -21.30 -8.04 -10.83
N VAL A 250 -22.29 -8.42 -11.64
CA VAL A 250 -23.57 -7.72 -11.69
C VAL A 250 -24.23 -7.71 -10.31
N GLY A 251 -24.70 -6.55 -9.87
CA GLY A 251 -25.33 -6.41 -8.56
C GLY A 251 -24.38 -6.36 -7.38
N MET A 252 -23.04 -6.39 -7.61
CA MET A 252 -22.07 -6.15 -6.54
C MET A 252 -22.33 -4.78 -5.91
N PRO A 253 -22.28 -4.67 -4.56
CA PRO A 253 -22.57 -3.41 -3.88
C PRO A 253 -21.45 -2.42 -4.10
N LEU A 254 -21.77 -1.27 -4.67
CA LEU A 254 -20.86 -0.13 -4.80
C LEU A 254 -21.36 1.06 -3.98
N ILE A 255 -20.43 1.91 -3.60
CA ILE A 255 -20.69 3.31 -3.33
C ILE A 255 -20.03 4.15 -4.40
N GLU A 256 -20.72 5.17 -4.85
CA GLU A 256 -20.20 6.23 -5.71
C GLU A 256 -20.00 7.48 -4.87
N ILE A 257 -18.76 7.96 -4.79
CA ILE A 257 -18.36 9.16 -4.07
C ILE A 257 -18.14 10.25 -5.09
N ILE A 258 -18.92 11.33 -5.04
CA ILE A 258 -18.87 12.44 -5.99
C ILE A 258 -18.28 13.67 -5.30
N THR A 259 -17.15 14.18 -5.80
CA THR A 259 -16.52 15.39 -5.27
C THR A 259 -17.07 16.66 -5.91
N LYS A 260 -16.89 17.77 -5.20
CA LYS A 260 -16.96 19.10 -5.85
C LYS A 260 -15.72 19.33 -6.72
N PRO A 261 -15.79 20.19 -7.73
CA PRO A 261 -14.68 20.49 -8.63
C PRO A 261 -13.67 21.46 -7.99
N GLU A 262 -13.03 21.06 -6.92
CA GLU A 262 -12.14 21.89 -6.08
C GLU A 262 -10.68 21.43 -6.12
N LEU A 263 -10.33 20.51 -7.03
CA LEU A 263 -8.97 20.05 -7.26
C LEU A 263 -8.36 20.81 -8.44
N HIS A 264 -7.17 21.38 -8.25
CA HIS A 264 -6.51 22.21 -9.25
C HIS A 264 -5.15 21.67 -9.72
N HIS A 265 -4.63 20.62 -9.07
CA HIS A 265 -3.34 20.03 -9.40
C HIS A 265 -3.45 18.52 -9.62
N PRO A 266 -2.87 17.95 -10.69
CA PRO A 266 -2.95 16.53 -11.02
C PRO A 266 -2.44 15.61 -9.90
N ARG A 267 -1.36 16.02 -9.24
CA ARG A 267 -0.77 15.26 -8.12
C ARG A 267 -1.71 15.24 -6.93
N THR A 268 -2.32 16.35 -6.58
CA THR A 268 -3.27 16.44 -5.46
C THR A 268 -4.52 15.63 -5.73
N ALA A 269 -4.99 15.58 -6.98
CA ALA A 269 -6.08 14.70 -7.39
C ALA A 269 -5.73 13.22 -7.20
N ALA A 270 -4.52 12.80 -7.57
CA ALA A 270 -4.05 11.43 -7.33
C ALA A 270 -3.87 11.11 -5.84
N VAL A 271 -3.37 12.07 -5.05
CA VAL A 271 -3.26 11.97 -3.58
C VAL A 271 -4.63 11.83 -2.94
N PHE A 272 -5.63 12.58 -3.42
CA PHE A 272 -7.01 12.47 -2.95
C PHE A 272 -7.56 11.06 -3.12
N VAL A 273 -7.44 10.45 -4.31
CA VAL A 273 -7.90 9.09 -4.56
C VAL A 273 -7.19 8.08 -3.65
N ARG A 274 -5.88 8.23 -3.45
CA ARG A 274 -5.12 7.40 -2.52
C ARG A 274 -5.62 7.55 -1.07
N LYS A 275 -5.88 8.77 -0.61
CA LYS A 275 -6.40 9.04 0.74
C LYS A 275 -7.76 8.41 0.96
N ILE A 276 -8.67 8.53 -0.03
CA ILE A 276 -9.97 7.85 0.00
C ILE A 276 -9.78 6.34 0.16
N GLN A 277 -8.92 5.72 -0.65
CA GLN A 277 -8.64 4.28 -0.54
C GLN A 277 -8.16 3.88 0.86
N VAL A 278 -7.23 4.63 1.44
CA VAL A 278 -6.69 4.37 2.79
C VAL A 278 -7.80 4.50 3.84
N LEU A 279 -8.62 5.55 3.77
CA LEU A 279 -9.72 5.76 4.71
C LEU A 279 -10.79 4.65 4.62
N LEU A 280 -11.20 4.28 3.39
CA LEU A 280 -12.20 3.24 3.19
C LEU A 280 -11.73 1.86 3.70
N ASN A 281 -10.45 1.55 3.51
CA ASN A 281 -9.86 0.31 4.04
C ASN A 281 -9.76 0.34 5.58
N ALA A 282 -9.34 1.46 6.16
CA ALA A 282 -9.19 1.60 7.61
C ALA A 282 -10.50 1.42 8.38
N VAL A 283 -11.64 1.84 7.77
CA VAL A 283 -12.96 1.64 8.37
C VAL A 283 -13.64 0.33 7.92
N ASP A 284 -12.91 -0.55 7.25
CA ASP A 284 -13.42 -1.84 6.72
C ASP A 284 -14.70 -1.65 5.87
N ALA A 285 -14.73 -0.58 5.08
CA ALA A 285 -15.86 -0.29 4.22
C ALA A 285 -15.76 -0.95 2.85
N CYS A 286 -14.53 -1.13 2.32
CA CYS A 286 -14.30 -1.64 0.97
C CYS A 286 -13.36 -2.84 0.97
N VAL A 287 -13.52 -3.70 -0.04
CA VAL A 287 -12.83 -5.00 -0.12
C VAL A 287 -11.33 -4.86 -0.40
N SER A 288 -10.93 -3.87 -1.19
CA SER A 288 -9.54 -3.74 -1.66
C SER A 288 -9.33 -2.44 -2.43
N GLY A 289 -8.07 -2.20 -2.87
CA GLY A 289 -7.69 -1.01 -3.60
C GLY A 289 -7.95 -1.05 -5.11
N MET A 290 -7.37 -0.06 -5.80
CA MET A 290 -7.46 0.07 -7.26
C MET A 290 -6.81 -1.10 -8.01
N GLU A 291 -5.71 -1.64 -7.48
CA GLU A 291 -4.89 -2.68 -8.11
C GLU A 291 -5.64 -4.00 -8.31
N THR A 292 -6.58 -4.29 -7.42
CA THR A 292 -7.42 -5.48 -7.45
C THR A 292 -8.79 -5.25 -8.09
N GLY A 293 -9.07 -3.99 -8.49
CA GLY A 293 -10.32 -3.60 -9.14
C GLY A 293 -11.47 -3.32 -8.18
N GLY A 294 -11.24 -3.30 -6.86
CA GLY A 294 -12.25 -2.94 -5.86
C GLY A 294 -12.56 -1.43 -5.80
N LEU A 295 -11.68 -0.60 -6.37
CA LEU A 295 -11.87 0.84 -6.48
C LEU A 295 -11.54 1.32 -7.89
N ARG A 296 -12.36 2.19 -8.46
CA ARG A 296 -12.17 2.83 -9.77
C ARG A 296 -12.43 4.33 -9.64
N ALA A 297 -11.70 5.13 -10.39
CA ALA A 297 -11.90 6.56 -10.45
C ALA A 297 -12.26 7.01 -11.87
N ASP A 298 -13.31 7.80 -11.99
CA ASP A 298 -13.65 8.59 -13.17
C ASP A 298 -13.30 10.04 -12.88
N VAL A 299 -12.62 10.71 -13.82
CA VAL A 299 -12.09 12.05 -13.60
C VAL A 299 -12.66 13.02 -14.60
N ASN A 300 -13.25 14.09 -14.10
CA ASN A 300 -13.79 15.19 -14.86
C ASN A 300 -12.74 16.30 -14.93
N VAL A 301 -12.30 16.66 -16.13
CA VAL A 301 -11.22 17.66 -16.37
C VAL A 301 -11.74 18.83 -17.19
N SER A 302 -11.46 20.03 -16.75
CA SER A 302 -11.66 21.26 -17.52
C SER A 302 -10.52 22.24 -17.28
N VAL A 303 -10.27 23.14 -18.27
CA VAL A 303 -9.29 24.22 -18.15
C VAL A 303 -9.93 25.56 -18.52
N ARG A 304 -9.47 26.62 -17.86
CA ARG A 304 -9.83 28.02 -18.24
C ARG A 304 -8.59 28.90 -18.19
N ARG A 305 -8.67 30.08 -18.86
CA ARG A 305 -7.61 31.10 -18.76
C ARG A 305 -7.57 31.66 -17.34
N THR A 306 -6.36 31.83 -16.78
CA THR A 306 -6.17 32.51 -15.50
C THR A 306 -6.37 34.03 -15.65
N GLY A 307 -6.78 34.70 -14.57
CA GLY A 307 -6.78 36.16 -14.45
C GLY A 307 -8.16 36.83 -14.48
N ASP A 308 -9.23 36.12 -14.84
CA ASP A 308 -10.59 36.68 -14.81
C ASP A 308 -11.56 35.67 -14.14
N PRO A 309 -11.92 35.91 -12.88
CA PRO A 309 -12.89 35.08 -12.17
C PRO A 309 -14.30 35.05 -12.80
N SER A 310 -14.62 36.02 -13.66
CA SER A 310 -15.92 36.07 -14.35
C SER A 310 -16.02 35.07 -15.52
N ILE A 311 -14.90 34.53 -15.98
CA ILE A 311 -14.89 33.49 -17.00
C ILE A 311 -15.40 32.16 -16.36
N PRO A 312 -16.49 31.59 -16.90
CA PRO A 312 -17.02 30.34 -16.37
C PRO A 312 -16.00 29.20 -16.53
N LEU A 313 -16.17 28.12 -15.74
CA LEU A 313 -15.37 26.91 -15.92
C LEU A 313 -15.46 26.41 -17.37
N GLY A 314 -14.34 25.88 -17.88
CA GLY A 314 -14.28 25.32 -19.23
C GLY A 314 -15.19 24.12 -19.43
N THR A 315 -15.36 23.71 -20.68
CA THR A 315 -16.13 22.51 -21.00
C THR A 315 -15.47 21.27 -20.39
N ARG A 316 -16.26 20.52 -19.64
CA ARG A 316 -15.83 19.30 -18.95
C ARG A 316 -15.68 18.13 -19.91
N THR A 317 -14.57 17.42 -19.83
CA THR A 317 -14.40 16.09 -20.41
C THR A 317 -14.23 15.07 -19.29
N GLU A 318 -14.79 13.89 -19.47
CA GLU A 318 -14.77 12.80 -18.51
C GLU A 318 -13.78 11.72 -18.97
N ILE A 319 -12.85 11.32 -18.09
CA ILE A 319 -11.94 10.19 -18.34
C ILE A 319 -12.39 9.04 -17.46
N LYS A 320 -12.73 7.88 -18.08
CA LYS A 320 -13.30 6.73 -17.35
C LYS A 320 -12.32 5.62 -17.06
N ASN A 321 -12.66 4.87 -15.99
CA ASN A 321 -12.04 3.61 -15.63
C ASN A 321 -10.53 3.69 -15.36
N LEU A 322 -10.10 4.68 -14.59
CA LEU A 322 -8.72 4.75 -14.12
C LEU A 322 -8.53 3.79 -12.95
N SER A 323 -7.60 2.85 -13.09
CA SER A 323 -7.40 1.71 -12.19
C SER A 323 -6.10 1.78 -11.36
N THR A 324 -5.37 2.90 -11.39
CA THR A 324 -4.20 3.11 -10.54
C THR A 324 -4.05 4.59 -10.18
N ILE A 325 -3.47 4.87 -9.03
CA ILE A 325 -3.21 6.25 -8.57
C ILE A 325 -2.37 7.03 -9.59
N LYS A 326 -1.34 6.39 -10.15
CA LYS A 326 -0.50 7.02 -11.18
C LYS A 326 -1.25 7.30 -12.48
N ALA A 327 -2.21 6.44 -12.84
CA ALA A 327 -3.06 6.66 -14.01
C ALA A 327 -3.93 7.91 -13.84
N VAL A 328 -4.42 8.19 -12.64
CA VAL A 328 -5.19 9.41 -12.34
C VAL A 328 -4.35 10.66 -12.63
N GLU A 329 -3.13 10.75 -12.09
CA GLU A 329 -2.24 11.88 -12.31
C GLU A 329 -1.90 12.06 -13.79
N ASP A 330 -1.45 11.00 -14.46
CA ASP A 330 -0.98 11.06 -15.84
C ASP A 330 -2.13 11.34 -16.84
N ALA A 331 -3.33 10.80 -16.59
CA ALA A 331 -4.50 11.04 -17.43
C ALA A 331 -4.98 12.50 -17.34
N ILE A 332 -4.97 13.07 -16.13
CA ILE A 332 -5.30 14.51 -15.93
C ILE A 332 -4.31 15.40 -16.68
N ILE A 333 -3.00 15.12 -16.57
CA ILE A 333 -1.97 15.86 -17.30
C ILE A 333 -2.20 15.76 -18.81
N ALA A 334 -2.41 14.56 -19.33
CA ALA A 334 -2.63 14.32 -20.76
C ALA A 334 -3.87 15.07 -21.28
N GLU A 335 -4.96 15.07 -20.53
CA GLU A 335 -6.20 15.74 -20.93
C GLU A 335 -6.11 17.25 -20.79
N ARG A 336 -5.52 17.76 -19.72
CA ARG A 336 -5.22 19.18 -19.54
C ARG A 336 -4.43 19.72 -20.73
N ASP A 337 -3.33 19.06 -21.06
CA ASP A 337 -2.43 19.51 -22.13
C ASP A 337 -3.14 19.45 -23.50
N ARG A 338 -3.98 18.43 -23.74
CA ARG A 338 -4.81 18.34 -24.95
C ARG A 338 -5.81 19.48 -25.04
N GLN A 339 -6.53 19.79 -23.95
CA GLN A 339 -7.52 20.89 -23.94
C GLN A 339 -6.86 22.23 -24.18
N ILE A 340 -5.72 22.49 -23.54
CA ILE A 340 -4.95 23.73 -23.74
C ILE A 340 -4.54 23.85 -25.20
N GLN A 341 -3.96 22.81 -25.81
CA GLN A 341 -3.55 22.85 -27.23
C GLN A 341 -4.73 23.14 -28.17
N ALA A 342 -5.88 22.48 -27.94
CA ALA A 342 -7.08 22.71 -28.75
C ALA A 342 -7.59 24.17 -28.63
N LEU A 343 -7.65 24.68 -27.40
CA LEU A 343 -8.08 26.07 -27.16
C LEU A 343 -7.11 27.11 -27.73
N GLU A 344 -5.82 26.86 -27.70
CA GLU A 344 -4.79 27.71 -28.33
C GLU A 344 -4.85 27.67 -29.87
N ALA A 345 -5.28 26.52 -30.42
CA ALA A 345 -5.56 26.41 -31.85
C ALA A 345 -6.90 27.05 -32.27
N GLY A 346 -7.67 27.60 -31.33
CA GLY A 346 -9.00 28.19 -31.58
C GLY A 346 -10.12 27.15 -31.71
N GLU A 347 -9.87 25.89 -31.35
CA GLU A 347 -10.87 24.84 -31.37
C GLU A 347 -11.75 24.89 -30.11
N LYS A 348 -13.00 24.42 -30.23
CA LYS A 348 -13.90 24.27 -29.08
C LYS A 348 -13.75 22.89 -28.45
N ILE A 349 -13.70 22.83 -27.12
CA ILE A 349 -13.75 21.59 -26.40
C ILE A 349 -15.18 21.04 -26.41
N ALA A 350 -15.35 19.81 -26.87
CA ALA A 350 -16.62 19.11 -26.80
C ALA A 350 -16.78 18.40 -25.45
N SER A 351 -18.01 18.36 -24.92
CA SER A 351 -18.32 17.49 -23.77
C SER A 351 -18.34 16.04 -24.25
N GLU A 352 -17.35 15.25 -23.82
CA GLU A 352 -17.17 13.88 -24.29
C GLU A 352 -16.56 12.98 -23.21
N THR A 353 -16.80 11.67 -23.36
CA THR A 353 -16.14 10.64 -22.55
C THR A 353 -14.88 10.15 -23.27
N ARG A 354 -13.79 10.13 -22.56
CA ARG A 354 -12.48 9.73 -23.04
C ARG A 354 -11.93 8.54 -22.23
N GLY A 355 -11.05 7.79 -22.84
CA GLY A 355 -10.27 6.75 -22.19
C GLY A 355 -8.79 7.11 -22.18
N TRP A 356 -8.05 6.53 -21.27
CA TRP A 356 -6.60 6.65 -21.18
C TRP A 356 -5.97 5.29 -20.99
N THR A 357 -4.81 5.07 -21.58
CA THR A 357 -4.05 3.81 -21.47
C THR A 357 -2.72 4.10 -20.79
N LEU A 358 -2.30 3.24 -19.88
CA LEU A 358 -1.07 3.40 -19.10
C LEU A 358 0.14 3.68 -20.02
N GLY A 359 0.88 4.76 -19.72
CA GLY A 359 2.02 5.21 -20.49
C GLY A 359 1.68 6.04 -21.74
N SER A 360 0.40 6.25 -22.07
CA SER A 360 0.00 7.14 -23.17
C SER A 360 0.15 8.61 -22.78
N LYS A 361 0.61 9.43 -23.71
CA LYS A 361 0.64 10.90 -23.56
C LYS A 361 -0.68 11.56 -23.94
N ASN A 362 -1.59 10.84 -24.57
CA ASN A 362 -2.85 11.35 -25.08
C ASN A 362 -4.03 10.54 -24.58
N THR A 363 -5.13 11.20 -24.30
CA THR A 363 -6.43 10.57 -24.11
C THR A 363 -7.07 10.25 -25.45
N ARG A 364 -7.90 9.21 -25.54
CA ARG A 364 -8.65 8.83 -26.75
C ARG A 364 -10.14 9.03 -26.55
N ARG A 365 -10.84 9.54 -27.53
CA ARG A 365 -12.31 9.63 -27.51
C ARG A 365 -12.91 8.22 -27.48
N LEU A 366 -13.82 7.95 -26.55
CA LEU A 366 -14.60 6.72 -26.48
C LEU A 366 -15.97 6.94 -27.14
N ARG A 367 -16.67 7.99 -26.72
CA ARG A 367 -17.98 8.38 -27.28
C ARG A 367 -18.15 9.88 -27.16
N GLY A 368 -18.89 10.50 -28.08
CA GLY A 368 -19.38 11.87 -27.94
C GLY A 368 -20.57 11.88 -26.98
N LYS A 369 -20.65 12.90 -26.14
CA LYS A 369 -21.91 13.24 -25.49
C LYS A 369 -22.69 14.15 -26.48
N GLU A 370 -23.17 13.55 -27.56
CA GLU A 370 -24.10 14.25 -28.45
C GLU A 370 -25.49 14.25 -27.76
N GLY A 371 -25.74 15.29 -27.03
CA GLY A 371 -26.84 15.41 -26.09
C GLY A 371 -26.47 14.84 -24.70
N GLU A 372 -27.07 15.40 -23.66
CA GLU A 372 -27.04 14.78 -22.35
C GLU A 372 -27.60 13.36 -22.49
N VAL A 373 -26.86 12.34 -22.03
CA VAL A 373 -27.41 10.99 -21.97
C VAL A 373 -28.56 11.03 -20.98
N ASP A 374 -29.78 11.11 -21.50
CA ASP A 374 -30.97 11.06 -20.69
C ASP A 374 -31.15 9.63 -20.16
N TYR A 375 -30.63 9.39 -18.95
CA TYR A 375 -30.81 8.11 -18.25
C TYR A 375 -32.24 7.89 -17.76
N ARG A 376 -33.13 8.87 -17.94
CA ARG A 376 -34.52 8.79 -17.52
C ARG A 376 -34.66 8.27 -16.10
N TYR A 377 -33.93 8.90 -15.19
CA TYR A 377 -33.99 8.55 -13.77
C TYR A 377 -35.44 8.59 -13.29
N MET A 378 -35.84 7.53 -12.61
CA MET A 378 -37.12 7.44 -11.95
C MET A 378 -37.01 6.66 -10.65
N PRO A 379 -37.85 6.99 -9.62
CA PRO A 379 -37.87 6.19 -8.39
C PRO A 379 -38.14 4.71 -8.70
N ASP A 380 -37.38 3.81 -8.05
CA ASP A 380 -37.62 2.37 -8.22
C ASP A 380 -38.93 1.97 -7.55
N PRO A 381 -39.89 1.41 -8.29
CA PRO A 381 -41.22 1.07 -7.75
C PRO A 381 -41.18 -0.18 -6.84
N ASP A 382 -40.15 -1.02 -6.95
CA ASP A 382 -40.05 -2.28 -6.20
C ASP A 382 -39.33 -2.10 -4.85
N LEU A 383 -38.68 -0.95 -4.64
CA LEU A 383 -37.92 -0.63 -3.43
C LEU A 383 -38.58 0.50 -2.65
N GLY A 384 -38.93 0.24 -1.40
CA GLY A 384 -39.39 1.27 -0.47
C GLY A 384 -38.28 2.22 -0.03
N PRO A 385 -38.63 3.32 0.65
CA PRO A 385 -37.64 4.24 1.22
C PRO A 385 -36.77 3.52 2.23
N LEU A 386 -35.48 3.85 2.20
CA LEU A 386 -34.48 3.40 3.19
C LEU A 386 -34.51 4.39 4.37
N ILE A 387 -34.94 3.90 5.52
CA ILE A 387 -34.96 4.69 6.76
C ILE A 387 -33.71 4.36 7.55
N ILE A 388 -32.92 5.38 7.83
CA ILE A 388 -31.63 5.26 8.56
C ILE A 388 -31.83 5.87 9.95
N GLY A 389 -31.82 5.03 10.99
CA GLY A 389 -32.00 5.46 12.36
C GLY A 389 -30.78 6.20 12.90
N GLU A 390 -31.03 7.27 13.65
CA GLU A 390 -29.97 8.07 14.28
C GLU A 390 -29.17 7.28 15.32
N ASP A 391 -29.78 6.34 16.00
CA ASP A 391 -29.16 5.40 16.93
C ASP A 391 -28.07 4.56 16.27
N LEU A 392 -28.34 4.03 15.07
CA LEU A 392 -27.37 3.31 14.26
C LEU A 392 -26.20 4.21 13.84
N VAL A 393 -26.50 5.42 13.35
CA VAL A 393 -25.48 6.38 12.93
C VAL A 393 -24.57 6.76 14.10
N ASN A 394 -25.16 7.04 15.26
CA ASN A 394 -24.39 7.41 16.47
C ASN A 394 -23.55 6.23 17.01
N HIS A 395 -24.07 5.00 16.89
CA HIS A 395 -23.29 3.81 17.24
C HIS A 395 -22.07 3.64 16.32
N LEU A 396 -22.28 3.73 15.00
CA LEU A 396 -21.21 3.61 14.02
C LEU A 396 -20.19 4.75 14.15
N ARG A 397 -20.64 6.00 14.38
CA ARG A 397 -19.74 7.14 14.59
C ARG A 397 -18.79 6.93 15.79
N LYS A 398 -19.25 6.25 16.83
CA LYS A 398 -18.40 5.88 17.96
C LYS A 398 -17.38 4.79 17.61
N SER A 399 -17.67 3.94 16.64
CA SER A 399 -16.77 2.85 16.19
C SER A 399 -15.73 3.31 15.16
N VAL A 400 -15.95 4.43 14.49
CA VAL A 400 -15.04 5.03 13.49
C VAL A 400 -14.00 5.97 14.16
N LYS A 401 -13.69 5.79 15.45
CA LYS A 401 -12.91 6.76 16.25
C LYS A 401 -11.46 6.96 15.82
N GLU A 402 -10.81 5.96 15.27
CA GLU A 402 -9.38 6.01 14.95
C GLU A 402 -9.19 5.98 13.44
N LEU A 403 -9.26 7.15 12.82
CA LEU A 403 -8.91 7.31 11.42
C LEU A 403 -7.37 7.27 11.26
N PRO A 404 -6.85 6.83 10.11
CA PRO A 404 -5.42 6.69 9.89
C PRO A 404 -4.58 7.95 10.16
N ASP A 405 -5.18 9.13 10.07
CA ASP A 405 -4.49 10.37 10.39
C ASP A 405 -4.27 10.55 11.89
N ALA A 406 -5.26 10.21 12.72
CA ALA A 406 -5.12 10.26 14.17
C ALA A 406 -4.08 9.23 14.64
N GLU A 407 -4.11 8.03 14.10
CA GLU A 407 -3.12 6.98 14.36
C GLU A 407 -1.71 7.40 13.92
N LEU A 408 -1.59 8.03 12.74
CA LEU A 408 -0.32 8.60 12.28
C LEU A 408 0.18 9.71 13.22
N ASP A 409 -0.71 10.60 13.67
CA ASP A 409 -0.36 11.68 14.59
C ASP A 409 0.06 11.13 15.96
N GLU A 410 -0.60 10.09 16.47
CA GLU A 410 -0.21 9.38 17.69
C GLU A 410 1.17 8.74 17.54
N LEU A 411 1.41 7.99 16.46
CA LEU A 411 2.71 7.36 16.19
C LEU A 411 3.87 8.37 16.10
N VAL A 412 3.61 9.55 15.55
CA VAL A 412 4.62 10.60 15.44
C VAL A 412 4.79 11.37 16.75
N ASN A 413 3.71 11.77 17.41
CA ASN A 413 3.77 12.67 18.55
C ASN A 413 4.01 11.92 19.86
N ASP A 414 3.37 10.76 20.06
CA ASP A 414 3.41 10.03 21.32
C ASP A 414 4.48 8.94 21.32
N TYR A 415 4.66 8.24 20.17
CA TYR A 415 5.70 7.22 20.01
C TYR A 415 7.02 7.77 19.47
N GLY A 416 7.07 9.00 18.98
CA GLY A 416 8.30 9.64 18.47
C GLY A 416 8.83 9.06 17.16
N LEU A 417 7.98 8.39 16.36
CA LEU A 417 8.37 7.85 15.05
C LEU A 417 8.48 8.96 14.00
N THR A 418 9.27 8.72 12.96
CA THR A 418 9.19 9.59 11.78
C THR A 418 7.87 9.30 11.03
N ALA A 419 7.27 10.32 10.41
CA ALA A 419 6.05 10.15 9.61
C ALA A 419 6.22 9.07 8.51
N LYS A 420 7.43 8.93 7.96
CA LYS A 420 7.75 7.90 6.96
C LYS A 420 7.68 6.49 7.56
N ASP A 421 8.25 6.30 8.73
CA ASP A 421 8.28 4.99 9.41
C ASP A 421 6.89 4.61 9.90
N ALA A 422 6.15 5.57 10.45
CA ALA A 422 4.76 5.39 10.85
C ALA A 422 3.88 4.94 9.67
N VAL A 423 3.92 5.63 8.53
CA VAL A 423 3.20 5.23 7.30
C VAL A 423 3.64 3.85 6.83
N SER A 424 4.93 3.51 6.96
CA SER A 424 5.42 2.17 6.58
C SER A 424 4.85 1.08 7.47
N LEU A 425 4.80 1.28 8.80
CA LEU A 425 4.18 0.33 9.74
C LEU A 425 2.70 0.12 9.44
N MET A 426 1.96 1.21 9.22
CA MET A 426 0.52 1.17 8.91
C MET A 426 0.20 0.45 7.59
N SER A 427 1.13 0.46 6.63
CA SER A 427 0.90 -0.06 5.27
C SER A 427 1.32 -1.52 5.09
N LEU A 428 2.12 -2.08 6.00
CA LEU A 428 2.67 -3.42 5.86
C LEU A 428 1.74 -4.47 6.49
N ASP A 429 1.71 -5.65 5.88
CA ASP A 429 1.00 -6.85 6.36
C ASP A 429 -0.48 -6.58 6.72
N ASN A 430 -1.16 -5.73 5.93
CA ASN A 430 -2.55 -5.32 6.16
C ASN A 430 -2.82 -4.76 7.57
N GLY A 431 -1.86 -4.00 8.11
CA GLY A 431 -1.92 -3.43 9.47
C GLY A 431 -1.32 -4.34 10.55
N GLY A 432 -1.06 -5.61 10.26
CA GLY A 432 -0.48 -6.56 11.24
C GLY A 432 0.89 -6.14 11.74
N ARG A 433 1.68 -5.44 10.90
CA ARG A 433 2.99 -4.90 11.29
C ARG A 433 2.89 -3.81 12.36
N LEU A 434 1.86 -3.00 12.29
CA LEU A 434 1.58 -1.98 13.28
C LEU A 434 1.08 -2.60 14.59
N GLU A 435 0.19 -3.58 14.52
CA GLU A 435 -0.29 -4.29 15.71
C GLU A 435 0.86 -5.05 16.42
N TYR A 436 1.75 -5.67 15.65
CA TYR A 436 2.97 -6.28 16.17
C TYR A 436 3.87 -5.23 16.85
N PHE A 437 4.01 -4.04 16.27
CA PHE A 437 4.76 -2.93 16.87
C PHE A 437 4.18 -2.53 18.22
N TYR A 438 2.86 -2.32 18.32
CA TYR A 438 2.22 -1.96 19.58
C TYR A 438 2.43 -3.03 20.66
N GLN A 439 2.34 -4.30 20.31
CA GLN A 439 2.56 -5.41 21.25
C GLN A 439 4.01 -5.45 21.75
N VAL A 440 5.00 -5.30 20.85
CA VAL A 440 6.42 -5.29 21.24
C VAL A 440 6.74 -4.07 22.11
N VAL A 441 6.20 -2.90 21.78
CA VAL A 441 6.36 -1.68 22.59
C VAL A 441 5.75 -1.87 23.98
N GLY A 442 4.55 -2.45 24.06
CA GLY A 442 3.87 -2.72 25.34
C GLY A 442 4.65 -3.70 26.23
N ASP A 443 5.13 -4.81 25.68
CA ASP A 443 5.91 -5.80 26.42
C ASP A 443 7.27 -5.22 26.87
N LEU A 444 7.97 -4.51 25.99
CA LEU A 444 9.23 -3.85 26.32
C LEU A 444 9.04 -2.80 27.42
N GLY A 445 7.95 -2.00 27.35
CA GLY A 445 7.60 -1.01 28.37
C GLY A 445 7.37 -1.65 29.74
N SER A 446 6.68 -2.79 29.77
CA SER A 446 6.45 -3.57 31.00
C SER A 446 7.77 -4.03 31.62
N ARG A 447 8.66 -4.61 30.82
CA ARG A 447 10.01 -5.06 31.26
C ARG A 447 10.87 -3.90 31.79
N LEU A 448 10.82 -2.74 31.14
CA LEU A 448 11.54 -1.55 31.57
C LEU A 448 11.00 -1.02 32.91
N ALA A 449 9.68 -1.00 33.09
CA ALA A 449 9.05 -0.58 34.35
C ALA A 449 9.42 -1.53 35.50
N GLU A 450 9.39 -2.83 35.30
CA GLU A 450 9.78 -3.84 36.29
C GLU A 450 11.27 -3.72 36.69
N SER A 451 12.14 -3.34 35.74
CA SER A 451 13.57 -3.15 36.02
C SER A 451 13.91 -1.86 36.75
N GLY A 452 12.92 -0.98 37.00
CA GLY A 452 13.15 0.32 37.66
C GLY A 452 13.96 1.31 36.81
N SER A 453 13.95 1.14 35.47
CA SER A 453 14.67 2.02 34.56
C SER A 453 14.07 3.43 34.56
N ALA A 454 14.92 4.46 34.76
CA ALA A 454 14.49 5.88 34.76
C ALA A 454 13.97 6.37 33.40
N ASP A 455 14.34 5.69 32.30
CA ASP A 455 13.98 6.02 30.92
C ASP A 455 12.79 5.20 30.42
N SER A 456 11.69 5.17 31.18
CA SER A 456 10.46 4.46 30.78
C SER A 456 9.52 5.28 29.89
N GLU A 457 9.91 6.49 29.48
CA GLU A 457 9.11 7.31 28.57
C GLU A 457 9.01 6.65 27.20
N LEU A 458 7.78 6.55 26.67
CA LEU A 458 7.42 5.89 25.42
C LEU A 458 8.31 6.35 24.25
N GLN A 459 8.50 7.65 24.10
CA GLN A 459 9.32 8.25 23.04
C GLN A 459 10.81 7.86 23.11
N SER A 460 11.27 7.39 24.25
CA SER A 460 12.68 7.01 24.43
C SER A 460 13.02 5.63 23.88
N TYR A 461 12.04 4.73 23.73
CA TYR A 461 12.29 3.35 23.26
C TYR A 461 11.43 2.90 22.05
N ALA A 462 10.27 3.49 21.82
CA ALA A 462 9.43 3.11 20.69
C ALA A 462 10.10 3.33 19.33
N PRO A 463 10.91 4.39 19.08
CA PRO A 463 11.66 4.52 17.83
C PRO A 463 12.67 3.39 17.60
N LEU A 464 13.27 2.85 18.66
CA LEU A 464 14.14 1.67 18.57
C LEU A 464 13.35 0.46 18.07
N VAL A 465 12.17 0.20 18.66
CA VAL A 465 11.27 -0.89 18.26
C VAL A 465 10.87 -0.74 16.78
N GLY A 466 10.40 0.45 16.38
CA GLY A 466 10.00 0.74 15.00
C GLY A 466 11.14 0.51 14.00
N ASN A 467 12.34 0.97 14.32
CA ASN A 467 13.53 0.76 13.49
C ASN A 467 13.86 -0.74 13.35
N TRP A 468 13.79 -1.52 14.42
CA TRP A 468 14.05 -2.96 14.36
C TRP A 468 13.00 -3.72 13.55
N ILE A 469 11.72 -3.40 13.72
CA ILE A 469 10.63 -4.04 12.98
C ILE A 469 10.69 -3.71 11.48
N LEU A 470 10.97 -2.45 11.13
CA LEU A 470 11.02 -2.03 9.72
C LEU A 470 12.29 -2.44 9.00
N HIS A 471 13.45 -2.37 9.66
CA HIS A 471 14.73 -2.55 8.99
C HIS A 471 15.39 -3.89 9.28
N GLU A 472 15.48 -4.31 10.54
CA GLU A 472 16.19 -5.56 10.85
C GLU A 472 15.29 -6.78 10.60
N LEU A 473 14.06 -6.76 11.11
CA LEU A 473 13.07 -7.81 10.83
C LEU A 473 12.66 -7.81 9.34
N GLY A 474 12.50 -6.61 8.74
CA GLY A 474 12.16 -6.46 7.32
C GLY A 474 13.24 -7.01 6.37
N ARG A 475 14.50 -7.09 6.78
CA ARG A 475 15.58 -7.71 5.97
C ARG A 475 15.40 -9.21 5.81
N LEU A 476 14.84 -9.88 6.81
CA LEU A 476 14.62 -11.33 6.78
C LEU A 476 13.59 -11.77 5.71
N THR A 477 12.76 -10.84 5.23
CA THR A 477 11.80 -11.09 4.14
C THR A 477 12.43 -11.03 2.74
N ILE A 478 13.63 -10.47 2.60
CA ILE A 478 14.25 -10.14 1.30
C ILE A 478 15.25 -11.20 0.85
N ASP A 479 15.88 -11.92 1.79
CA ASP A 479 16.89 -12.93 1.46
C ASP A 479 16.27 -14.28 1.03
N LYS A 480 15.59 -14.25 -0.14
CA LYS A 480 15.12 -15.46 -0.85
C LYS A 480 16.23 -16.21 -1.62
N ALA A 481 17.50 -15.95 -1.30
CA ALA A 481 18.63 -16.40 -2.12
C ALA A 481 19.30 -17.70 -1.64
N ASP A 482 18.87 -18.28 -0.53
CA ASP A 482 19.40 -19.56 -0.06
C ASP A 482 18.38 -20.69 -0.27
N PRO A 483 18.58 -21.55 -1.28
CA PRO A 483 17.67 -22.67 -1.56
C PRO A 483 17.68 -23.78 -0.49
N GLU A 484 18.64 -23.76 0.43
CA GLU A 484 18.77 -24.75 1.53
C GLU A 484 18.14 -24.28 2.85
N ALA A 485 17.87 -22.98 3.02
CA ALA A 485 17.02 -22.49 4.08
C ALA A 485 15.58 -22.81 3.70
N GLY A 486 15.00 -23.84 4.32
CA GLY A 486 13.59 -24.23 4.09
C GLY A 486 12.69 -22.99 4.11
N GLU A 487 11.60 -23.02 3.30
CA GLU A 487 10.66 -21.90 3.08
C GLU A 487 9.98 -21.41 4.38
N ARG A 488 10.74 -20.81 5.30
CA ARG A 488 10.14 -20.07 6.41
C ARG A 488 9.88 -18.65 5.89
N THR A 489 8.62 -18.35 5.66
CA THR A 489 8.17 -16.98 5.36
C THR A 489 7.93 -16.25 6.66
N LEU A 490 8.36 -14.98 6.72
CA LEU A 490 7.99 -14.10 7.82
C LEU A 490 6.53 -13.67 7.60
N GLU A 491 5.60 -14.35 8.24
CA GLU A 491 4.18 -14.00 8.21
C GLU A 491 3.80 -13.32 9.53
N ILE A 492 3.23 -12.12 9.42
CA ILE A 492 2.64 -11.40 10.54
C ILE A 492 1.14 -11.36 10.30
N THR A 493 0.38 -11.91 11.23
CA THR A 493 -1.08 -11.92 11.12
C THR A 493 -1.66 -10.52 11.31
N PRO A 494 -2.90 -10.24 10.85
CA PRO A 494 -3.55 -8.95 11.09
C PRO A 494 -3.68 -8.60 12.58
N GLU A 495 -3.65 -9.59 13.47
CA GLU A 495 -3.65 -9.43 14.92
C GLU A 495 -2.26 -9.19 15.51
N GLY A 496 -1.22 -9.03 14.66
CA GLY A 496 0.14 -8.76 15.09
C GLY A 496 0.87 -9.96 15.69
N GLN A 497 0.55 -11.18 15.29
CA GLN A 497 1.26 -12.37 15.74
C GLN A 497 2.26 -12.83 14.69
N CYS A 498 3.44 -13.27 15.14
CA CYS A 498 4.49 -13.79 14.29
C CYS A 498 5.12 -15.02 14.96
N ASP A 499 4.87 -16.20 14.41
CA ASP A 499 5.39 -17.46 14.96
C ASP A 499 6.92 -17.57 14.81
N ALA A 500 7.47 -17.03 13.74
CA ALA A 500 8.91 -17.05 13.49
C ALA A 500 9.70 -16.17 14.46
N VAL A 501 9.12 -15.03 14.88
CA VAL A 501 9.73 -14.09 15.83
C VAL A 501 8.63 -13.63 16.81
N PRO A 502 8.42 -14.35 17.92
CA PRO A 502 7.42 -13.97 18.91
C PRO A 502 7.68 -12.58 19.51
N VAL A 503 6.59 -11.88 19.84
CA VAL A 503 6.64 -10.52 20.46
C VAL A 503 7.54 -10.51 21.70
N THR A 504 7.38 -11.50 22.58
CA THR A 504 8.14 -11.62 23.82
C THR A 504 9.64 -11.81 23.60
N ALA A 505 10.01 -12.55 22.56
CA ALA A 505 11.42 -12.80 22.23
C ALA A 505 12.09 -11.55 21.63
N LEU A 506 11.40 -10.82 20.74
CA LEU A 506 11.95 -9.58 20.20
C LEU A 506 12.07 -8.50 21.28
N SER A 507 11.06 -8.34 22.12
CA SER A 507 11.08 -7.36 23.22
C SER A 507 12.21 -7.65 24.21
N GLU A 508 12.49 -8.93 24.49
CA GLU A 508 13.59 -9.36 25.37
C GLU A 508 14.96 -9.03 24.77
N ILE A 509 15.17 -9.29 23.47
CA ILE A 509 16.39 -8.86 22.76
C ILE A 509 16.57 -7.34 22.88
N LEU A 510 15.52 -6.58 22.62
CA LEU A 510 15.56 -5.11 22.67
C LEU A 510 15.77 -4.58 24.09
N PHE A 511 15.24 -5.26 25.10
CA PHE A 511 15.48 -4.95 26.50
C PHE A 511 16.96 -5.10 26.88
N HIS A 512 17.58 -6.20 26.50
CA HIS A 512 19.02 -6.41 26.76
C HIS A 512 19.91 -5.45 25.95
N LEU A 513 19.54 -5.19 24.69
CA LEU A 513 20.23 -4.24 23.84
C LEU A 513 20.19 -2.82 24.41
N ARG A 514 19.01 -2.36 24.83
CA ARG A 514 18.83 -1.01 25.41
C ARG A 514 19.60 -0.84 26.71
N ASN A 515 19.59 -1.85 27.54
CA ASN A 515 20.35 -1.86 28.81
C ASN A 515 21.85 -2.13 28.62
N LYS A 516 22.32 -2.14 27.35
CA LYS A 516 23.74 -2.40 27.00
C LYS A 516 24.28 -3.71 27.56
N ARG A 517 23.43 -4.69 27.82
CA ARG A 517 23.82 -6.03 28.26
C ARG A 517 24.32 -6.91 27.12
N ILE A 518 23.92 -6.60 25.88
CA ILE A 518 24.39 -7.24 24.65
C ILE A 518 24.75 -6.18 23.62
N THR A 519 25.60 -6.52 22.66
CA THR A 519 25.93 -5.63 21.54
C THR A 519 24.86 -5.65 20.46
N GLY A 520 24.78 -4.58 19.64
CA GLY A 520 23.85 -4.54 18.50
C GLY A 520 24.09 -5.64 17.47
N LYS A 521 25.32 -6.19 17.40
CA LYS A 521 25.64 -7.31 16.50
C LYS A 521 25.09 -8.62 17.06
N VAL A 522 25.29 -8.89 18.35
CA VAL A 522 24.70 -10.05 19.05
C VAL A 522 23.17 -10.02 18.95
N ALA A 523 22.54 -8.85 19.17
CA ALA A 523 21.10 -8.72 19.05
C ALA A 523 20.58 -9.10 17.64
N LYS A 524 21.30 -8.73 16.56
CA LYS A 524 20.97 -9.12 15.19
C LYS A 524 21.17 -10.60 14.92
N GLU A 525 22.23 -11.19 15.46
CA GLU A 525 22.50 -12.63 15.37
C GLU A 525 21.40 -13.44 16.08
N LEU A 526 20.95 -12.99 17.26
CA LEU A 526 19.84 -13.57 17.98
C LEU A 526 18.52 -13.47 17.21
N LEU A 527 18.24 -12.34 16.58
CA LEU A 527 17.05 -12.17 15.72
C LEU A 527 17.06 -13.15 14.54
N VAL A 528 18.20 -13.32 13.88
CA VAL A 528 18.36 -14.30 12.79
C VAL A 528 18.23 -15.73 13.31
N ALA A 529 18.80 -16.04 14.46
CA ALA A 529 18.69 -17.38 15.09
C ALA A 529 17.24 -17.72 15.46
N LEU A 530 16.47 -16.77 15.98
CA LEU A 530 15.03 -16.91 16.21
C LEU A 530 14.29 -17.23 14.91
N TYR A 531 14.50 -16.41 13.89
CA TYR A 531 13.85 -16.59 12.59
C TYR A 531 14.13 -17.96 11.96
N LEU A 532 15.35 -18.46 12.09
CA LEU A 532 15.76 -19.78 11.58
C LEU A 532 15.32 -20.93 12.48
N GLY A 533 14.77 -20.66 13.69
CA GLY A 533 14.40 -21.70 14.68
C GLY A 533 15.58 -22.33 15.41
N ASN A 534 16.75 -21.72 15.32
CA ASN A 534 17.96 -22.24 15.97
C ASN A 534 17.94 -22.10 17.51
N LEU A 535 16.94 -21.42 18.07
CA LEU A 535 16.75 -21.25 19.51
C LEU A 535 15.62 -22.16 20.06
N GLU A 536 15.13 -23.13 19.29
CA GLU A 536 14.09 -24.10 19.69
C GLU A 536 14.55 -25.07 20.82
N GLY A 537 15.26 -24.68 21.76
CA GLY A 537 15.70 -25.50 22.91
C GLY A 537 15.82 -24.67 24.17
N PHE A 538 15.52 -23.38 24.05
CA PHE A 538 15.55 -22.42 25.14
C PHE A 538 14.15 -21.84 25.35
N ASP A 539 13.71 -21.73 26.60
CA ASP A 539 12.40 -21.16 26.94
C ASP A 539 12.41 -19.63 26.80
N THR A 540 13.58 -18.99 26.96
CA THR A 540 13.78 -17.54 26.87
C THR A 540 15.04 -17.17 26.08
N VAL A 541 15.07 -15.94 25.55
CA VAL A 541 16.28 -15.42 24.89
C VAL A 541 17.41 -15.26 25.89
N THR A 542 17.11 -14.93 27.13
CA THR A 542 18.11 -14.79 28.21
C THR A 542 18.87 -16.10 28.45
N GLU A 543 18.17 -17.23 28.48
CA GLU A 543 18.81 -18.56 28.60
C GLU A 543 19.77 -18.86 27.44
N ALA A 544 19.37 -18.50 26.22
CA ALA A 544 20.23 -18.66 25.06
C ALA A 544 21.48 -17.76 25.13
N ILE A 545 21.34 -16.52 25.62
CA ILE A 545 22.47 -15.60 25.85
C ILE A 545 23.42 -16.17 26.89
N GLU A 546 22.91 -16.74 27.99
CA GLU A 546 23.71 -17.35 29.04
C GLU A 546 24.44 -18.62 28.57
N ALA A 547 23.71 -19.50 27.87
CA ALA A 547 24.28 -20.77 27.37
C ALA A 547 25.41 -20.56 26.36
N HIS A 548 25.37 -19.50 25.59
CA HIS A 548 26.36 -19.18 24.56
C HIS A 548 27.34 -18.07 24.97
N ASP A 549 27.30 -17.59 26.22
CA ASP A 549 28.17 -16.53 26.77
C ASP A 549 28.19 -15.27 25.90
N LEU A 550 27.00 -14.79 25.50
CA LEU A 550 26.82 -13.65 24.59
C LEU A 550 26.65 -12.31 25.32
N TRP A 551 26.82 -12.28 26.64
CA TRP A 551 26.78 -11.04 27.42
C TRP A 551 27.89 -10.09 27.01
N PHE A 552 27.60 -8.79 27.07
CA PHE A 552 28.58 -7.76 26.77
C PHE A 552 29.66 -7.72 27.89
N HIS A 553 30.87 -8.02 27.52
CA HIS A 553 32.06 -7.87 28.37
C HIS A 553 32.88 -6.71 27.87
N GLU A 554 32.90 -5.63 28.65
CA GLU A 554 33.63 -4.41 28.25
C GLU A 554 35.13 -4.69 28.09
N MET A 555 35.67 -4.28 26.92
CA MET A 555 37.08 -4.36 26.64
C MET A 555 37.83 -3.18 27.29
N SER A 556 39.05 -3.40 27.72
CA SER A 556 39.92 -2.33 28.20
C SER A 556 40.39 -1.40 27.05
N ASP A 557 40.68 -0.14 27.38
CA ASP A 557 41.21 0.82 26.40
C ASP A 557 42.49 0.30 25.68
N VAL A 558 43.29 -0.55 26.37
CA VAL A 558 44.49 -1.18 25.79
C VAL A 558 44.10 -2.20 24.71
N GLU A 559 43.10 -3.04 24.95
CA GLU A 559 42.59 -4.01 23.98
C GLU A 559 41.95 -3.30 22.75
N TYR A 560 41.16 -2.24 22.97
CA TYR A 560 40.64 -1.40 21.88
C TYR A 560 41.77 -0.80 21.03
N ARG A 561 42.83 -0.29 21.66
CA ARG A 561 43.97 0.27 20.94
C ARG A 561 44.72 -0.78 20.14
N GLN A 562 44.94 -1.97 20.68
CA GLN A 562 45.57 -3.08 19.96
C GLN A 562 44.75 -3.52 18.74
N LEU A 563 43.41 -3.61 18.87
CA LEU A 563 42.53 -3.90 17.76
C LEU A 563 42.54 -2.80 16.70
N ALA A 564 42.58 -1.54 17.11
CA ALA A 564 42.66 -0.42 16.18
C ALA A 564 43.99 -0.42 15.41
N GLU A 565 45.11 -0.70 16.08
CA GLU A 565 46.41 -0.85 15.45
C GLU A 565 46.45 -2.01 14.46
N ALA A 566 45.87 -3.18 14.81
CA ALA A 566 45.73 -4.31 13.90
C ALA A 566 44.82 -4.01 12.69
N ALA A 567 43.78 -3.20 12.88
CA ALA A 567 42.90 -2.80 11.79
C ALA A 567 43.56 -1.83 10.80
N VAL A 568 44.48 -1.02 11.26
CA VAL A 568 45.23 -0.04 10.47
C VAL A 568 46.43 -0.68 9.76
N GLU A 569 46.89 -1.83 10.24
CA GLU A 569 47.98 -2.59 9.64
C GLU A 569 47.71 -2.87 8.15
N ASN A 570 48.66 -2.52 7.29
CA ASN A 570 48.59 -2.59 5.82
C ASN A 570 47.61 -1.60 5.13
N GLU A 571 47.10 -0.57 5.82
CA GLU A 571 46.19 0.45 5.27
C GLU A 571 46.87 1.82 5.03
N ASP A 572 48.17 1.83 4.69
CA ASP A 572 48.96 3.06 4.45
C ASP A 572 48.30 4.03 3.45
N LYS A 573 47.61 3.49 2.44
CA LYS A 573 46.91 4.31 1.45
C LYS A 573 45.73 5.06 2.05
N VAL A 574 45.03 4.44 2.99
CA VAL A 574 43.88 5.04 3.68
C VAL A 574 44.37 6.08 4.68
N LEU A 575 45.48 5.79 5.43
CA LEU A 575 46.09 6.72 6.37
C LEU A 575 46.59 7.99 5.68
N LYS A 576 47.21 7.88 4.50
CA LYS A 576 47.64 9.04 3.71
C LYS A 576 46.53 10.00 3.35
N GLU A 577 45.27 9.51 3.21
CA GLU A 577 44.13 10.39 2.94
C GLU A 577 43.80 11.31 4.12
N PHE A 578 44.07 10.91 5.38
CA PHE A 578 43.87 11.76 6.56
C PHE A 578 44.87 12.91 6.63
N VAL A 579 46.05 12.74 6.03
CA VAL A 579 47.08 13.80 5.96
C VAL A 579 46.83 14.73 4.77
N THR A 580 46.40 14.19 3.62
CA THR A 580 46.34 14.93 2.35
C THR A 580 45.04 15.68 2.12
N LYS A 581 43.94 15.26 2.70
CA LYS A 581 42.61 15.90 2.50
C LYS A 581 42.43 17.11 3.42
N LYS A 582 41.83 18.19 2.87
CA LYS A 582 41.49 19.42 3.62
C LYS A 582 40.31 19.22 4.59
N VAL A 583 39.49 18.19 4.39
CA VAL A 583 38.33 17.83 5.22
C VAL A 583 38.58 16.43 5.76
N TYR A 584 38.33 16.25 7.05
CA TYR A 584 38.52 14.97 7.72
C TYR A 584 37.68 13.87 7.04
N PRO A 585 38.30 12.77 6.55
CA PRO A 585 37.60 11.79 5.72
C PRO A 585 36.78 10.79 6.57
N GLN A 586 35.66 11.23 7.10
CA GLN A 586 34.76 10.44 7.96
C GLN A 586 34.42 9.05 7.37
N GLY A 587 34.20 8.96 6.05
CA GLY A 587 33.92 7.69 5.39
C GLY A 587 35.07 6.68 5.45
N LYS A 588 36.33 7.17 5.55
CA LYS A 588 37.50 6.31 5.71
C LYS A 588 37.70 5.89 7.16
N LEU A 589 37.39 6.78 8.11
CA LEU A 589 37.31 6.41 9.52
C LEU A 589 36.31 5.26 9.71
N MET A 590 35.08 5.40 9.22
CA MET A 590 34.06 4.37 9.36
C MET A 590 34.44 3.06 8.64
N PHE A 591 35.23 3.12 7.57
CA PHE A 591 35.78 1.92 6.93
C PHE A 591 36.77 1.20 7.87
N LEU A 592 37.67 1.91 8.52
CA LEU A 592 38.63 1.32 9.48
C LEU A 592 37.95 0.81 10.74
N VAL A 593 36.97 1.55 11.27
CA VAL A 593 36.10 1.07 12.38
C VAL A 593 35.38 -0.20 11.97
N GLY A 594 34.81 -0.26 10.76
CA GLY A 594 34.17 -1.47 10.23
C GLY A 594 35.12 -2.67 10.10
N LYS A 595 36.44 -2.42 9.81
CA LYS A 595 37.48 -3.46 9.80
C LYS A 595 37.78 -3.93 11.22
N MET A 596 37.92 -3.00 12.17
CA MET A 596 38.10 -3.28 13.59
C MET A 596 36.94 -4.12 14.16
N MET A 597 35.70 -3.77 13.83
CA MET A 597 34.49 -4.51 14.23
C MET A 597 34.44 -5.93 13.68
N ARG A 598 35.12 -6.25 12.58
CA ARG A 598 35.22 -7.61 12.02
C ARG A 598 36.29 -8.45 12.66
N ILE A 599 37.37 -7.82 13.13
CA ILE A 599 38.50 -8.50 13.77
C ILE A 599 38.17 -8.79 15.23
N GLY A 600 37.46 -7.88 15.90
CA GLY A 600 37.12 -8.00 17.31
C GLY A 600 36.01 -9.03 17.58
N GLN A 601 35.97 -9.52 18.81
CA GLN A 601 34.90 -10.41 19.28
C GLN A 601 33.56 -9.66 19.34
N THR A 602 32.52 -10.29 18.83
CA THR A 602 31.20 -9.67 18.63
C THR A 602 30.55 -9.20 19.94
N GLU A 603 30.74 -9.97 21.00
CA GLU A 603 30.21 -9.78 22.34
C GLU A 603 30.98 -8.70 23.15
N ARG A 604 32.20 -8.34 22.73
CA ARG A 604 33.09 -7.47 23.53
C ARG A 604 33.32 -6.09 22.94
N ILE A 605 32.98 -5.86 21.68
CA ILE A 605 33.32 -4.63 20.98
C ILE A 605 32.12 -3.66 20.89
N ASP A 606 32.26 -2.48 21.51
CA ASP A 606 31.31 -1.37 21.37
C ASP A 606 31.73 -0.46 20.21
N PRO A 607 30.81 -0.10 19.28
CA PRO A 607 31.14 0.75 18.14
C PRO A 607 31.63 2.14 18.51
N ALA A 608 31.13 2.74 19.59
CA ALA A 608 31.51 4.09 20.00
C ALA A 608 32.93 4.10 20.58
N ASN A 609 33.25 3.11 21.41
CA ASN A 609 34.60 2.93 21.96
C ASN A 609 35.59 2.54 20.85
N ALA A 610 35.19 1.71 19.89
CA ALA A 610 35.99 1.38 18.72
C ALA A 610 36.27 2.60 17.83
N GLU A 611 35.31 3.48 17.61
CA GLU A 611 35.50 4.73 16.87
C GLU A 611 36.49 5.66 17.60
N LYS A 612 36.31 5.81 18.92
CA LYS A 612 37.23 6.61 19.76
C LYS A 612 38.66 6.10 19.67
N ALA A 613 38.87 4.81 19.92
CA ALA A 613 40.22 4.21 19.84
C ALA A 613 40.83 4.32 18.44
N MET A 614 40.00 4.15 17.37
CA MET A 614 40.46 4.33 16.00
C MET A 614 40.88 5.77 15.71
N ARG A 615 40.16 6.77 16.22
CA ARG A 615 40.55 8.19 16.12
C ARG A 615 41.89 8.46 16.79
N ASP A 616 42.10 7.95 17.98
CA ASP A 616 43.33 8.11 18.73
C ASP A 616 44.53 7.48 18.01
N VAL A 617 44.35 6.28 17.44
CA VAL A 617 45.37 5.59 16.65
C VAL A 617 45.68 6.35 15.34
N ILE A 618 44.65 6.81 14.61
CA ILE A 618 44.86 7.63 13.41
C ILE A 618 45.59 8.93 13.75
N GLN A 619 45.24 9.60 14.84
CA GLN A 619 45.90 10.81 15.29
C GLN A 619 47.38 10.54 15.63
N ALA A 620 47.67 9.42 16.29
CA ALA A 620 49.03 9.01 16.62
C ALA A 620 49.88 8.73 15.36
N HIS A 621 49.30 8.10 14.34
CA HIS A 621 49.99 7.76 13.08
C HIS A 621 50.12 8.93 12.08
N THR A 622 49.20 9.86 12.09
CA THR A 622 49.07 10.87 11.02
C THR A 622 49.16 12.31 11.52
N GLY A 623 49.05 12.56 12.84
CA GLY A 623 48.93 13.90 13.41
C GLY A 623 47.65 14.65 13.04
N ALA A 624 46.68 13.98 12.39
CA ALA A 624 45.41 14.57 11.94
C ALA A 624 44.36 14.48 13.04
N SER A 625 43.86 15.62 13.51
CA SER A 625 42.72 15.69 14.43
C SER A 625 41.43 16.15 13.70
N GLN A 626 40.29 15.95 14.35
CA GLN A 626 38.97 16.33 13.80
C GLN A 626 38.77 17.84 13.67
N ASP A 627 39.63 18.66 14.36
CA ASP A 627 39.56 20.13 14.36
C ASP A 627 40.20 20.77 13.12
N LYS A 628 40.54 19.98 12.11
CA LYS A 628 40.96 20.41 10.78
C LYS A 628 39.76 20.24 9.80
#